data_b16b876da3d47dd92f3604ecc93f56e7
#
_entry.id   b16b876da3d47dd92f3604ecc93f56e7
#
_cell.length_a   1.000
_cell.length_b   1.000
_cell.length_c   1.000
_cell.angle_alpha   90.00
_cell.angle_beta   90.00
_cell.angle_gamma   90.00
#
_symmetry.space_group_name_H-M   'P 1'
#
loop_
_entity.id
_entity.type
_entity.pdbx_description
1 polymer ?
#
loop_
_entity_poly.entity_id
_entity_poly.type
_entity_poly.pdbx_seq_one_letter_code
_entity_poly.pdbx_strand_id
1 'polypeptide(L)'
;MFHLHHIGYTVADIDASIQQFAVFGYQAGPVLHDEALRVDICYLSCEDAVIIELIHQHNPSSLEMQLLKANGVMPYHMAYEVDDFDEACAHLNAGGYKRLFDPVHVSALNNIRICYFHHPAIGYIELLEKLN
;
A
#
# COMPACT_ATOMS: atom_id res chain seq x y z
N MET A 1 -9.86 -15.76 -2.55
CA MET A 1 -8.96 -15.97 -1.41
C MET A 1 -8.04 -14.76 -1.27
N PHE A 2 -7.73 -14.39 -0.04
CA PHE A 2 -6.89 -13.24 0.27
C PHE A 2 -5.47 -13.71 0.57
N HIS A 3 -4.48 -13.14 -0.12
CA HIS A 3 -3.07 -13.45 0.09
C HIS A 3 -2.34 -12.19 0.54
N LEU A 4 -1.72 -12.22 1.71
CA LEU A 4 -0.94 -11.08 2.19
C LEU A 4 0.17 -10.79 1.20
N HIS A 5 0.18 -9.58 0.67
CA HIS A 5 1.18 -9.13 -0.31
C HIS A 5 2.24 -8.27 0.34
N HIS A 6 1.84 -7.27 1.11
CA HIS A 6 2.81 -6.36 1.75
C HIS A 6 2.21 -5.62 2.94
N ILE A 7 3.10 -4.96 3.69
CA ILE A 7 2.76 -3.96 4.69
C ILE A 7 3.25 -2.61 4.15
N GLY A 8 2.36 -1.62 4.10
CA GLY A 8 2.66 -0.29 3.58
C GLY A 8 3.07 0.69 4.66
N TYR A 9 4.14 1.43 4.39
CA TYR A 9 4.63 2.52 5.24
C TYR A 9 4.45 3.84 4.53
N THR A 10 3.93 4.85 5.23
CA THR A 10 4.01 6.23 4.76
C THR A 10 5.32 6.83 5.25
N VAL A 11 6.13 7.35 4.33
CA VAL A 11 7.48 7.84 4.61
C VAL A 11 7.71 9.24 4.05
N ALA A 12 8.62 9.98 4.68
CA ALA A 12 8.98 11.33 4.26
C ALA A 12 10.08 11.32 3.20
N ASP A 13 10.99 10.36 3.26
CA ASP A 13 12.17 10.24 2.40
C ASP A 13 12.43 8.76 2.12
N ILE A 14 12.12 8.33 0.91
CA ILE A 14 12.25 6.92 0.52
C ILE A 14 13.70 6.44 0.68
N ASP A 15 14.68 7.23 0.24
CA ASP A 15 16.09 6.81 0.31
C ASP A 15 16.55 6.62 1.74
N ALA A 16 16.16 7.53 2.64
CA ALA A 16 16.48 7.40 4.06
C ALA A 16 15.87 6.13 4.67
N SER A 17 14.62 5.83 4.30
CA SER A 17 13.94 4.63 4.78
C SER A 17 14.58 3.36 4.23
N ILE A 18 14.96 3.34 2.95
CA ILE A 18 15.68 2.21 2.35
C ILE A 18 16.94 1.88 3.15
N GLN A 19 17.72 2.91 3.50
CA GLN A 19 18.96 2.72 4.25
C GLN A 19 18.71 2.09 5.62
N GLN A 20 17.65 2.50 6.31
CA GLN A 20 17.33 1.95 7.62
C GLN A 20 16.79 0.53 7.54
N PHE A 21 15.93 0.22 6.57
CA PHE A 21 15.45 -1.15 6.39
C PHE A 21 16.57 -2.11 5.96
N ALA A 22 17.60 -1.59 5.28
CA ALA A 22 18.78 -2.41 4.91
C ALA A 22 19.49 -2.98 6.15
N VAL A 23 19.42 -2.29 7.29
CA VAL A 23 19.99 -2.78 8.55
C VAL A 23 19.36 -4.12 8.95
N PHE A 24 18.11 -4.34 8.59
CA PHE A 24 17.36 -5.56 8.89
C PHE A 24 17.39 -6.58 7.75
N GLY A 25 18.22 -6.35 6.73
CA GLY A 25 18.41 -7.28 5.64
C GLY A 25 17.50 -7.04 4.42
N TYR A 26 16.72 -5.98 4.41
CA TYR A 26 15.84 -5.68 3.28
C TYR A 26 16.62 -5.11 2.10
N GLN A 27 16.28 -5.56 0.91
CA GLN A 27 16.81 -5.04 -0.35
C GLN A 27 15.71 -4.28 -1.09
N ALA A 28 16.06 -3.12 -1.62
CA ALA A 28 15.13 -2.27 -2.35
C ALA A 28 15.07 -2.65 -3.82
N GLY A 29 13.85 -2.70 -4.36
CA GLY A 29 13.61 -2.69 -5.78
C GLY A 29 13.70 -1.25 -6.32
N PRO A 30 13.32 -1.04 -7.59
CA PRO A 30 13.33 0.30 -8.16
C PRO A 30 12.28 1.20 -7.50
N VAL A 31 12.56 2.50 -7.45
CA VAL A 31 11.55 3.49 -7.07
C VAL A 31 10.65 3.71 -8.26
N LEU A 32 9.36 3.47 -8.07
CA LEU A 32 8.34 3.64 -9.10
C LEU A 32 7.58 4.94 -8.85
N HIS A 33 7.31 5.68 -9.91
CA HIS A 33 6.54 6.92 -9.82
C HIS A 33 5.24 6.79 -10.60
N ASP A 34 4.12 7.11 -9.96
CA ASP A 34 2.82 7.18 -10.61
C ASP A 34 2.40 8.65 -10.69
N GLU A 35 2.40 9.19 -11.91
CA GLU A 35 2.12 10.60 -12.14
C GLU A 35 0.68 10.98 -11.78
N ALA A 36 -0.27 10.15 -12.18
CA ALA A 36 -1.68 10.43 -11.96
C ALA A 36 -2.04 10.43 -10.47
N LEU A 37 -1.46 9.52 -9.71
CA LEU A 37 -1.69 9.40 -8.28
C LEU A 37 -0.71 10.24 -7.45
N ARG A 38 0.30 10.84 -8.08
CA ARG A 38 1.30 11.69 -7.45
C ARG A 38 2.03 10.97 -6.31
N VAL A 39 2.44 9.75 -6.55
CA VAL A 39 3.03 8.90 -5.52
C VAL A 39 4.32 8.26 -6.01
N ASP A 40 5.31 8.16 -5.11
CA ASP A 40 6.50 7.35 -5.29
C ASP A 40 6.38 6.09 -4.43
N ILE A 41 6.71 4.96 -5.00
CA ILE A 41 6.56 3.65 -4.37
C ILE A 41 7.87 2.88 -4.50
N CYS A 42 8.28 2.21 -3.43
CA CYS A 42 9.43 1.31 -3.46
C CYS A 42 9.12 0.05 -2.64
N TYR A 43 9.25 -1.11 -3.27
CA TYR A 43 9.10 -2.39 -2.58
C TYR A 43 10.43 -2.87 -2.04
N LEU A 44 10.43 -3.31 -0.79
CA LEU A 44 11.58 -3.88 -0.12
C LEU A 44 11.31 -5.36 0.16
N SER A 45 12.30 -6.21 -0.10
CA SER A 45 12.17 -7.65 0.14
C SER A 45 13.33 -8.18 0.98
N CYS A 46 13.05 -9.23 1.75
CA CYS A 46 14.03 -9.90 2.58
C CYS A 46 13.64 -11.37 2.69
N GLU A 47 14.25 -12.24 1.87
CA GLU A 47 14.00 -13.68 1.82
C GLU A 47 12.52 -14.06 2.00
N ASP A 48 12.18 -14.74 3.10
CA ASP A 48 10.81 -15.20 3.38
C ASP A 48 10.01 -14.20 4.21
N ALA A 49 10.56 -13.03 4.50
CA ALA A 49 9.86 -12.01 5.25
C ALA A 49 8.80 -11.32 4.40
N VAL A 50 7.83 -10.70 5.07
CA VAL A 50 6.80 -9.92 4.38
C VAL A 50 7.43 -8.76 3.61
N ILE A 51 6.91 -8.48 2.42
CA ILE A 51 7.33 -7.33 1.62
C ILE A 51 6.90 -6.05 2.33
N ILE A 52 7.79 -5.07 2.35
CA ILE A 52 7.48 -3.72 2.83
C ILE A 52 7.33 -2.81 1.62
N GLU A 53 6.27 -2.03 1.58
CA GLU A 53 6.09 -1.01 0.56
C GLU A 53 6.30 0.37 1.20
N LEU A 54 7.28 1.13 0.67
CA LEU A 54 7.48 2.51 1.07
C LEU A 54 6.69 3.41 0.14
N ILE A 55 5.89 4.29 0.71
CA ILE A 55 5.04 5.20 -0.05
C ILE A 55 5.35 6.63 0.36
N HIS A 56 5.72 7.46 -0.63
CA HIS A 56 5.79 8.91 -0.46
C HIS A 56 4.75 9.54 -1.38
N GLN A 57 3.70 10.06 -0.78
CA GLN A 57 2.59 10.71 -1.50
C GLN A 57 2.87 12.21 -1.58
N HIS A 58 2.74 12.80 -2.76
CA HIS A 58 3.01 14.23 -2.96
C HIS A 58 1.77 15.11 -2.77
N ASN A 59 0.57 14.51 -2.72
CA ASN A 59 -0.66 15.26 -2.50
C ASN A 59 -0.85 15.53 -0.99
N PRO A 60 -0.83 16.82 -0.55
CA PRO A 60 -0.97 17.13 0.87
C PRO A 60 -2.31 16.71 1.47
N SER A 61 -3.34 16.52 0.66
CA SER A 61 -4.67 16.10 1.13
C SER A 61 -4.83 14.57 1.22
N SER A 62 -3.80 13.81 0.82
CA SER A 62 -3.86 12.35 0.85
C SER A 62 -3.88 11.81 2.28
N LEU A 63 -4.43 10.60 2.43
CA LEU A 63 -4.39 9.88 3.70
C LEU A 63 -2.94 9.71 4.20
N GLU A 64 -2.04 9.32 3.29
CA GLU A 64 -0.63 9.08 3.59
C GLU A 64 0.05 10.32 4.18
N MET A 65 -0.17 11.46 3.56
CA MET A 65 0.41 12.73 4.04
C MET A 65 -0.21 13.18 5.36
N GLN A 66 -1.49 12.99 5.54
CA GLN A 66 -2.16 13.31 6.80
C GLN A 66 -1.62 12.45 7.94
N LEU A 67 -1.46 11.14 7.71
CA LEU A 67 -0.89 10.23 8.71
C LEU A 67 0.57 10.55 9.00
N LEU A 68 1.36 10.84 7.98
CA LEU A 68 2.75 11.22 8.12
C LEU A 68 2.90 12.48 8.97
N LYS A 69 2.08 13.48 8.69
CA LYS A 69 2.12 14.76 9.42
C LYS A 69 1.69 14.59 10.88
N ALA A 70 0.69 13.76 11.14
CA ALA A 70 0.15 13.56 12.48
C ALA A 70 1.04 12.66 13.35
N ASN A 71 1.64 11.62 12.77
CA ASN A 71 2.29 10.55 13.53
C ASN A 71 3.75 10.28 13.12
N GLY A 72 4.25 10.88 12.04
CA GLY A 72 5.56 10.56 11.48
C GLY A 72 5.52 9.30 10.63
N VAL A 73 6.70 8.79 10.28
CA VAL A 73 6.83 7.55 9.49
C VAL A 73 6.22 6.39 10.26
N MET A 74 5.33 5.64 9.60
CA MET A 74 4.64 4.53 10.26
C MET A 74 4.09 3.53 9.25
N PRO A 75 3.95 2.24 9.66
CA PRO A 75 3.13 1.31 8.90
C PRO A 75 1.66 1.75 9.01
N TYR A 76 0.91 1.68 7.90
CA TYR A 76 -0.48 2.12 7.97
C TYR A 76 -1.46 1.20 7.27
N HIS A 77 -1.01 0.33 6.35
CA HIS A 77 -1.94 -0.62 5.76
C HIS A 77 -1.31 -2.00 5.55
N MET A 78 -2.16 -3.01 5.59
CA MET A 78 -1.85 -4.35 5.12
C MET A 78 -2.55 -4.55 3.78
N ALA A 79 -1.82 -5.07 2.80
CA ALA A 79 -2.33 -5.26 1.46
C ALA A 79 -2.50 -6.74 1.15
N TYR A 80 -3.65 -7.08 0.59
CA TYR A 80 -3.99 -8.44 0.19
C TYR A 80 -4.22 -8.49 -1.31
N GLU A 81 -3.52 -9.39 -1.98
CA GLU A 81 -3.78 -9.73 -3.37
C GLU A 81 -4.95 -10.71 -3.42
N VAL A 82 -5.89 -10.49 -4.31
CA VAL A 82 -7.11 -11.28 -4.41
C VAL A 82 -7.31 -11.83 -5.82
N ASP A 83 -7.88 -13.02 -5.90
CA ASP A 83 -8.11 -13.71 -7.17
C ASP A 83 -9.28 -13.08 -7.96
N ASP A 84 -10.33 -12.68 -7.25
CA ASP A 84 -11.49 -12.00 -7.83
C ASP A 84 -11.67 -10.66 -7.11
N PHE A 85 -11.20 -9.62 -7.74
CA PHE A 85 -11.15 -8.28 -7.13
C PHE A 85 -12.56 -7.74 -6.83
N ASP A 86 -13.49 -7.87 -7.77
CA ASP A 86 -14.83 -7.33 -7.58
C ASP A 86 -15.59 -8.07 -6.48
N GLU A 87 -15.46 -9.39 -6.43
CA GLU A 87 -16.05 -10.20 -5.36
C GLU A 87 -15.45 -9.85 -4.01
N ALA A 88 -14.14 -9.68 -3.92
CA ALA A 88 -13.45 -9.33 -2.69
C ALA A 88 -13.91 -7.98 -2.17
N CYS A 89 -14.02 -6.98 -3.05
CA CYS A 89 -14.54 -5.66 -2.67
C CYS A 89 -15.96 -5.74 -2.15
N ALA A 90 -16.82 -6.51 -2.82
CA ALA A 90 -18.20 -6.70 -2.39
C ALA A 90 -18.27 -7.40 -1.03
N HIS A 91 -17.40 -8.36 -0.81
CA HIS A 91 -17.32 -9.09 0.47
C HIS A 91 -16.97 -8.15 1.63
N LEU A 92 -15.98 -7.28 1.45
CA LEU A 92 -15.59 -6.31 2.48
C LEU A 92 -16.70 -5.29 2.71
N ASN A 93 -17.35 -4.79 1.65
CA ASN A 93 -18.47 -3.86 1.78
C ASN A 93 -19.62 -4.46 2.60
N ALA A 94 -19.93 -5.74 2.36
CA ALA A 94 -20.98 -6.45 3.11
C ALA A 94 -20.56 -6.73 4.56
N GLY A 95 -19.26 -6.82 4.82
CA GLY A 95 -18.71 -7.13 6.14
C GLY A 95 -18.50 -5.94 7.07
N GLY A 96 -19.00 -4.76 6.68
CA GLY A 96 -18.90 -3.56 7.52
C GLY A 96 -17.64 -2.73 7.31
N TYR A 97 -16.83 -3.04 6.29
CA TYR A 97 -15.70 -2.21 5.93
C TYR A 97 -16.17 -0.99 5.16
N LYS A 98 -15.58 0.16 5.46
CA LYS A 98 -15.81 1.38 4.72
C LYS A 98 -14.82 1.49 3.57
N ARG A 99 -15.33 1.56 2.35
CA ARG A 99 -14.50 1.83 1.17
C ARG A 99 -14.11 3.30 1.17
N LEU A 100 -12.82 3.61 1.00
CA LEU A 100 -12.32 4.98 1.08
C LEU A 100 -12.45 5.72 -0.26
N PHE A 101 -12.40 5.00 -1.38
CA PHE A 101 -12.55 5.56 -2.72
C PHE A 101 -12.92 4.43 -3.70
N ASP A 102 -13.40 4.80 -4.87
CA ASP A 102 -13.66 3.82 -5.92
C ASP A 102 -12.35 3.18 -6.40
N PRO A 103 -12.37 1.90 -6.83
CA PRO A 103 -11.16 1.26 -7.34
C PRO A 103 -10.47 2.10 -8.40
N VAL A 104 -9.14 2.17 -8.32
CA VAL A 104 -8.31 2.91 -9.27
C VAL A 104 -7.26 1.99 -9.88
N HIS A 105 -6.88 2.28 -11.14
CA HIS A 105 -5.77 1.61 -11.81
C HIS A 105 -4.47 2.33 -11.45
N VAL A 106 -3.45 1.56 -11.09
CA VAL A 106 -2.13 2.11 -10.74
C VAL A 106 -1.15 1.78 -11.88
N SER A 107 -0.86 2.78 -12.72
CA SER A 107 -0.01 2.57 -13.89
C SER A 107 1.40 2.10 -13.51
N ALA A 108 1.94 2.60 -12.41
CA ALA A 108 3.25 2.18 -11.91
C ALA A 108 3.29 0.70 -11.48
N LEU A 109 2.14 0.06 -11.26
CA LEU A 109 2.02 -1.34 -10.84
C LEU A 109 1.35 -2.19 -11.94
N ASN A 110 1.75 -2.01 -13.18
CA ASN A 110 1.21 -2.75 -14.33
C ASN A 110 -0.30 -2.57 -14.51
N ASN A 111 -0.81 -1.42 -14.10
CA ASN A 111 -2.20 -1.02 -14.27
C ASN A 111 -3.21 -1.92 -13.55
N ILE A 112 -2.79 -2.58 -12.48
CA ILE A 112 -3.72 -3.34 -11.63
C ILE A 112 -4.66 -2.38 -10.91
N ARG A 113 -5.84 -2.88 -10.56
CA ARG A 113 -6.77 -2.10 -9.74
C ARG A 113 -6.42 -2.28 -8.25
N ILE A 114 -6.57 -1.19 -7.50
CA ILE A 114 -6.47 -1.20 -6.04
C ILE A 114 -7.68 -0.50 -5.44
N CYS A 115 -7.96 -0.80 -4.18
CA CYS A 115 -8.96 -0.10 -3.40
C CYS A 115 -8.59 -0.19 -1.92
N TYR A 116 -8.81 0.92 -1.19
CA TYR A 116 -8.58 0.97 0.25
C TYR A 116 -9.90 0.86 1.00
N PHE A 117 -9.83 0.14 2.12
CA PHE A 117 -10.93 -0.04 3.05
C PHE A 117 -10.47 0.27 4.46
N HIS A 118 -11.42 0.59 5.33
CA HIS A 118 -11.15 0.79 6.75
C HIS A 118 -12.21 0.08 7.59
N HIS A 119 -11.75 -0.55 8.66
CA HIS A 119 -12.63 -1.10 9.69
C HIS A 119 -12.05 -0.76 11.07
N PRO A 120 -12.87 -0.33 12.05
CA PRO A 120 -12.36 0.11 13.34
C PRO A 120 -11.55 -0.95 14.10
N ALA A 121 -11.84 -2.22 13.85
CA ALA A 121 -11.16 -3.33 14.56
C ALA A 121 -9.82 -3.71 13.92
N ILE A 122 -9.53 -3.33 12.67
CA ILE A 122 -8.35 -3.79 11.95
C ILE A 122 -7.55 -2.66 11.30
N GLY A 123 -8.15 -1.48 11.11
CA GLY A 123 -7.48 -0.34 10.47
C GLY A 123 -7.62 -0.34 8.95
N TYR A 124 -6.56 0.12 8.28
CA TYR A 124 -6.57 0.26 6.82
C TYR A 124 -6.13 -1.02 6.13
N ILE A 125 -6.91 -1.42 5.12
CA ILE A 125 -6.64 -2.59 4.28
C ILE A 125 -6.62 -2.14 2.83
N GLU A 126 -5.64 -2.62 2.08
CA GLU A 126 -5.59 -2.45 0.63
C GLU A 126 -5.90 -3.78 -0.04
N LEU A 127 -6.75 -3.77 -1.06
CA LEU A 127 -6.92 -4.91 -1.95
C LEU A 127 -6.22 -4.62 -3.26
N LEU A 128 -5.46 -5.60 -3.75
CA LEU A 128 -4.77 -5.55 -5.03
C LEU A 128 -5.35 -6.61 -5.95
N GLU A 129 -5.64 -6.20 -7.18
CA GLU A 129 -6.00 -7.14 -8.23
C GLU A 129 -4.79 -8.00 -8.58
N LYS A 130 -5.01 -9.30 -8.70
CA LYS A 130 -3.93 -10.21 -9.08
C LYS A 130 -3.51 -9.95 -10.52
N LEU A 131 -2.20 -9.81 -10.72
CA LEU A 131 -1.63 -9.66 -12.05
C LEU A 131 -1.63 -11.03 -12.75
N ASN A 132 -2.27 -11.09 -13.92
CA ASN A 132 -2.34 -12.31 -14.73
C ASN A 132 -1.22 -12.34 -15.77
#